data_5277be4af4fe0740507b44d2ccafecc4
#
_entry.id   5277be4af4fe0740507b44d2ccafecc4
#
_cell.length_a   1.000
_cell.length_b   1.000
_cell.length_c   1.000
_cell.angle_alpha   90.00
_cell.angle_beta   90.00
_cell.angle_gamma   90.00
#
_symmetry.space_group_name_H-M   'P 1'
#
loop_
_entity.id
_entity.type
_entity.pdbx_description
1 polymer ?
#
loop_
_entity_poly.entity_id
_entity_poly.type
_entity_poly.pdbx_seq_one_letter_code
_entity_poly.pdbx_strand_id
1 'polypeptide(L)'
;MIARGDLAIESGYERLAEVQEEMLWLCEAAHVPVIWATQVLDLLARTGRPSRAEVTDAAMAVRAECVMLNKGPYVAEAVDALDNILRRMEQHQYKKRSLYRRLHLQLPGMPP
;
A
#
# COMPACT_ATOMS: atom_id res chain seq x y z
N MET A 1 -4.42 12.81 -3.09
CA MET A 1 -3.09 12.23 -3.30
C MET A 1 -2.28 12.35 -2.02
N ILE A 2 -1.64 11.27 -1.61
CA ILE A 2 -0.73 11.31 -0.48
C ILE A 2 0.68 11.52 -1.04
N ALA A 3 1.18 12.75 -0.94
CA ALA A 3 2.51 13.13 -1.40
C ALA A 3 3.51 12.85 -0.28
N ARG A 4 4.00 11.63 -0.21
CA ARG A 4 4.76 11.11 0.93
C ARG A 4 6.11 11.80 1.14
N GLY A 5 6.74 12.27 0.07
CA GLY A 5 7.99 13.01 0.18
C GLY A 5 7.82 14.31 0.98
N ASP A 6 6.83 15.11 0.61
CA ASP A 6 6.51 16.35 1.32
C ASP A 6 5.99 16.05 2.73
N LEU A 7 5.19 15.01 2.86
CA LEU A 7 4.63 14.60 4.14
C LEU A 7 5.72 14.22 5.14
N ALA A 8 6.76 13.51 4.68
CA ALA A 8 7.89 13.13 5.52
C ALA A 8 8.64 14.36 6.05
N ILE A 9 8.77 15.39 5.22
CA ILE A 9 9.43 16.64 5.63
C ILE A 9 8.62 17.38 6.69
N GLU A 10 7.31 17.46 6.49
CA GLU A 10 6.43 18.19 7.41
C GLU A 10 6.16 17.47 8.71
N SER A 11 5.93 16.16 8.68
CA SER A 11 5.59 15.38 9.87
C SER A 11 6.80 14.80 10.60
N GLY A 12 7.93 14.70 9.92
CA GLY A 12 9.11 13.96 10.40
C GLY A 12 9.01 12.49 10.08
N TYR A 13 10.17 11.85 9.95
CA TYR A 13 10.23 10.44 9.51
C TYR A 13 9.56 9.48 10.47
N GLU A 14 9.67 9.74 11.76
CA GLU A 14 9.14 8.82 12.77
C GLU A 14 7.61 8.75 12.75
N ARG A 15 6.98 9.86 12.38
CA ARG A 15 5.51 9.92 12.35
C ARG A 15 4.90 9.62 10.99
N LEU A 16 5.73 9.47 9.98
CA LEU A 16 5.24 9.32 8.61
C LEU A 16 4.26 8.15 8.45
N ALA A 17 4.59 7.00 8.99
CA ALA A 17 3.76 5.80 8.85
C ALA A 17 2.38 5.98 9.50
N GLU A 18 2.33 6.53 10.70
CA GLU A 18 1.05 6.74 11.38
C GLU A 18 0.18 7.79 10.69
N VAL A 19 0.79 8.85 10.16
CA VAL A 19 0.06 9.87 9.42
C VAL A 19 -0.52 9.29 8.13
N GLN A 20 0.24 8.45 7.43
CA GLN A 20 -0.24 7.75 6.23
C GLN A 20 -1.44 6.86 6.56
N GLU A 21 -1.36 6.11 7.66
CA GLU A 21 -2.47 5.26 8.12
C GLU A 21 -3.73 6.08 8.40
N GLU A 22 -3.59 7.18 9.12
CA GLU A 22 -4.72 8.04 9.42
C GLU A 22 -5.36 8.62 8.16
N MET A 23 -4.54 9.04 7.19
CA MET A 23 -5.05 9.54 5.92
C MET A 23 -5.81 8.48 5.14
N LEU A 24 -5.30 7.25 5.11
CA LEU A 24 -5.99 6.14 4.46
C LEU A 24 -7.34 5.86 5.12
N TRP A 25 -7.39 5.87 6.44
CA TRP A 25 -8.64 5.66 7.18
C TRP A 25 -9.65 6.76 6.90
N LEU A 26 -9.22 8.02 6.92
CA LEU A 26 -10.11 9.16 6.68
C LEU A 26 -10.68 9.11 5.27
N CYS A 27 -9.85 8.82 4.28
CA CYS A 27 -10.31 8.74 2.90
C CYS A 27 -11.24 7.56 2.68
N GLU A 28 -10.96 6.42 3.30
CA GLU A 28 -11.83 5.25 3.23
C GLU A 28 -13.19 5.56 3.84
N ALA A 29 -13.22 6.18 5.02
CA ALA A 29 -14.45 6.55 5.70
C ALA A 29 -15.27 7.57 4.91
N ALA A 30 -14.60 8.49 4.23
CA ALA A 30 -15.25 9.52 3.42
C ALA A 30 -15.54 9.09 1.99
N HIS A 31 -15.18 7.86 1.61
CA HIS A 31 -15.30 7.34 0.24
C HIS A 31 -14.57 8.21 -0.78
N VAL A 32 -13.39 8.70 -0.41
CA VAL A 32 -12.53 9.51 -1.28
C VAL A 32 -11.42 8.62 -1.83
N PRO A 33 -11.26 8.53 -3.17
CA PRO A 33 -10.17 7.78 -3.76
C PRO A 33 -8.80 8.35 -3.39
N VAL A 34 -7.84 7.46 -3.15
CA VAL A 34 -6.49 7.84 -2.75
C VAL A 34 -5.50 7.49 -3.85
N ILE A 35 -4.60 8.43 -4.15
CA ILE A 35 -3.44 8.17 -5.00
C ILE A 35 -2.21 8.08 -4.08
N TRP A 36 -1.58 6.90 -4.09
CA TRP A 36 -0.35 6.65 -3.35
C TRP A 36 0.82 7.14 -4.19
N ALA A 37 1.53 8.15 -3.71
CA ALA A 37 2.45 8.90 -4.56
C ALA A 37 3.80 9.12 -3.92
N THR A 38 4.71 9.55 -4.76
CA THR A 38 6.11 9.92 -4.58
C THR A 38 7.02 8.73 -4.24
N GLN A 39 8.00 8.53 -5.10
CA GLN A 39 9.10 7.55 -4.96
C GLN A 39 8.65 6.11 -4.76
N VAL A 40 7.50 5.72 -5.30
CA VAL A 40 7.08 4.32 -5.28
C VAL A 40 7.90 3.54 -6.29
N LEU A 41 8.62 2.53 -5.81
CA LEU A 41 9.54 1.72 -6.63
C LEU A 41 10.52 2.58 -7.44
N ASP A 42 10.96 3.69 -6.86
CA ASP A 42 11.83 4.66 -7.54
C ASP A 42 13.17 4.05 -7.95
N LEU A 43 13.81 3.30 -7.07
CA LEU A 43 15.10 2.67 -7.37
C LEU A 43 14.94 1.63 -8.49
N LEU A 44 13.88 0.84 -8.46
CA LEU A 44 13.58 -0.13 -9.51
C LEU A 44 13.39 0.57 -10.86
N ALA A 45 12.62 1.66 -10.89
CA ALA A 45 12.37 2.40 -12.12
C ALA A 45 13.64 3.01 -12.70
N ARG A 46 14.58 3.44 -11.85
CA ARG A 46 15.82 4.07 -12.28
C ARG A 46 16.94 3.08 -12.62
N THR A 47 17.06 2.00 -11.86
CA THR A 47 18.23 1.10 -11.94
C THR A 47 17.91 -0.34 -12.35
N GLY A 48 16.63 -0.70 -12.34
CA GLY A 48 16.20 -2.07 -12.65
C GLY A 48 16.26 -3.03 -11.47
N ARG A 49 16.67 -2.57 -10.27
CA ARG A 49 16.75 -3.40 -9.06
C ARG A 49 16.07 -2.70 -7.89
N PRO A 50 15.06 -3.32 -7.28
CA PRO A 50 14.38 -2.72 -6.14
C PRO A 50 15.15 -2.92 -4.84
N SER A 51 14.94 -2.02 -3.88
CA SER A 51 15.33 -2.26 -2.48
C SER A 51 14.18 -2.98 -1.76
N ARG A 52 14.52 -3.67 -0.67
CA ARG A 52 13.49 -4.33 0.14
C ARG A 52 12.51 -3.32 0.74
N ALA A 53 13.02 -2.16 1.15
CA ALA A 53 12.20 -1.11 1.74
C ALA A 53 11.15 -0.59 0.76
N GLU A 54 11.52 -0.37 -0.52
CA GLU A 54 10.55 0.11 -1.49
C GLU A 54 9.53 -0.94 -1.91
N VAL A 55 9.88 -2.21 -1.84
CA VAL A 55 8.92 -3.30 -2.08
C VAL A 55 7.85 -3.31 -0.99
N THR A 56 8.26 -3.22 0.26
CA THR A 56 7.32 -3.15 1.39
C THR A 56 6.47 -1.89 1.33
N ASP A 57 7.07 -0.76 0.96
CA ASP A 57 6.35 0.49 0.77
C ASP A 57 5.29 0.37 -0.33
N ALA A 58 5.65 -0.23 -1.46
CA ALA A 58 4.71 -0.45 -2.55
C ALA A 58 3.55 -1.37 -2.13
N ALA A 59 3.81 -2.34 -1.26
CA ALA A 59 2.78 -3.24 -0.76
C ALA A 59 1.70 -2.50 0.03
N MET A 60 2.04 -1.41 0.72
CA MET A 60 1.06 -0.57 1.43
C MET A 60 0.06 0.08 0.48
N ALA A 61 0.45 0.26 -0.79
CA ALA A 61 -0.40 0.89 -1.78
C ALA A 61 -1.63 0.06 -2.15
N VAL A 62 -1.71 -1.20 -1.72
CA VAL A 62 -2.90 -2.03 -1.95
C VAL A 62 -4.16 -1.39 -1.38
N ARG A 63 -4.03 -0.53 -0.39
CA ARG A 63 -5.15 0.17 0.24
C ARG A 63 -5.56 1.43 -0.48
N ALA A 64 -4.80 1.86 -1.47
CA ALA A 64 -5.12 3.01 -2.31
C ALA A 64 -5.78 2.54 -3.62
N GLU A 65 -6.45 3.45 -4.30
CA GLU A 65 -7.12 3.15 -5.57
C GLU A 65 -6.20 3.36 -6.76
N CYS A 66 -5.11 4.11 -6.57
CA CYS A 66 -4.18 4.44 -7.64
C CYS A 66 -2.78 4.61 -7.08
N VAL A 67 -1.78 4.26 -7.88
CA VAL A 67 -0.37 4.43 -7.52
C VAL A 67 0.32 5.23 -8.61
N MET A 68 1.08 6.24 -8.21
CA MET A 68 1.87 7.02 -9.14
C MET A 68 3.32 6.55 -9.11
N LEU A 69 3.81 6.08 -10.25
CA LEU A 69 5.21 5.69 -10.40
C LEU A 69 6.04 6.83 -10.99
N ASN A 70 7.31 6.89 -10.61
CA ASN A 70 8.23 7.86 -11.18
C ASN A 70 8.70 7.43 -12.56
N LYS A 71 9.18 8.39 -13.35
CA LYS A 71 9.80 8.13 -14.65
C LYS A 71 11.14 7.42 -14.44
N GLY A 72 11.49 6.57 -15.40
CA GLY A 72 12.79 5.91 -15.40
C GLY A 72 12.88 4.94 -16.55
N PRO A 73 14.11 4.53 -16.93
CA PRO A 73 14.29 3.58 -18.04
C PRO A 73 13.68 2.22 -17.78
N TYR A 74 13.45 1.87 -16.52
CA TYR A 74 12.86 0.57 -16.14
C TYR A 74 11.43 0.70 -15.62
N VAL A 75 10.70 1.73 -16.06
CA VAL A 75 9.33 1.95 -15.58
C VAL A 75 8.39 0.80 -15.95
N ALA A 76 8.60 0.15 -17.10
CA ALA A 76 7.78 -1.00 -17.49
C ALA A 76 7.95 -2.16 -16.48
N GLU A 77 9.18 -2.43 -16.07
CA GLU A 77 9.50 -3.43 -15.06
C GLU A 77 8.89 -3.04 -13.70
N ALA A 78 8.89 -1.76 -13.39
CA ALA A 78 8.27 -1.26 -12.16
C ALA A 78 6.75 -1.47 -12.17
N VAL A 79 6.10 -1.25 -13.29
CA VAL A 79 4.65 -1.51 -13.44
C VAL A 79 4.35 -3.00 -13.23
N ASP A 80 5.14 -3.87 -13.86
CA ASP A 80 4.95 -5.31 -13.72
C ASP A 80 5.17 -5.77 -12.28
N ALA A 81 6.23 -5.29 -11.64
CA ALA A 81 6.52 -5.62 -10.25
C ALA A 81 5.41 -5.12 -9.32
N LEU A 82 4.94 -3.90 -9.53
CA LEU A 82 3.85 -3.34 -8.74
C LEU A 82 2.57 -4.16 -8.88
N ASP A 83 2.22 -4.53 -10.10
CA ASP A 83 1.04 -5.36 -10.36
C ASP A 83 1.12 -6.68 -9.59
N ASN A 84 2.27 -7.34 -9.63
CA ASN A 84 2.48 -8.60 -8.92
C ASN A 84 2.41 -8.42 -7.39
N ILE A 85 3.02 -7.36 -6.88
CA ILE A 85 2.98 -7.07 -5.44
C ILE A 85 1.55 -6.83 -4.97
N LEU A 86 0.81 -6.00 -5.69
CA LEU A 86 -0.55 -5.64 -5.31
C LEU A 86 -1.49 -6.85 -5.38
N ARG A 87 -1.35 -7.69 -6.40
CA ARG A 87 -2.16 -8.91 -6.51
C ARG A 87 -1.92 -9.86 -5.35
N ARG A 88 -0.66 -10.05 -4.97
CA ARG A 88 -0.29 -10.91 -3.83
C ARG A 88 -0.82 -10.35 -2.51
N MET A 89 -0.71 -9.04 -2.31
CA MET A 89 -1.21 -8.40 -1.11
C MET A 89 -2.72 -8.46 -1.01
N GLU A 90 -3.42 -8.27 -2.12
CA GLU A 90 -4.88 -8.38 -2.16
C GLU A 90 -5.35 -9.75 -1.76
N GLN A 91 -4.73 -10.81 -2.30
CA GLN A 91 -5.05 -12.18 -1.94
C GLN A 91 -4.80 -12.46 -0.45
N HIS A 92 -3.70 -11.95 0.06
CA HIS A 92 -3.35 -12.11 1.46
C HIS A 92 -4.37 -11.45 2.39
N GLN A 93 -4.80 -10.25 2.07
CA GLN A 93 -5.82 -9.53 2.84
C GLN A 93 -7.17 -10.25 2.78
N TYR A 94 -7.53 -10.77 1.64
CA TYR A 94 -8.76 -11.55 1.49
C TYR A 94 -8.75 -12.78 2.38
N LYS A 95 -7.67 -13.54 2.39
CA LYS A 95 -7.51 -14.71 3.25
C LYS A 95 -7.61 -14.34 4.73
N LYS A 96 -6.98 -13.26 5.11
CA LYS A 96 -6.98 -12.77 6.48
C LYS A 96 -8.39 -12.40 6.94
N ARG A 97 -9.17 -11.73 6.10
CA ARG A 97 -10.56 -11.40 6.38
C ARG A 97 -11.42 -12.65 6.50
N SER A 98 -11.20 -13.60 5.62
CA SER A 98 -11.93 -14.89 5.64
C SER A 98 -11.66 -15.65 6.93
N LEU A 99 -10.40 -15.71 7.36
CA LEU A 99 -10.02 -16.32 8.63
C LEU A 99 -10.66 -15.62 9.81
N TYR A 100 -10.64 -14.31 9.82
CA TYR A 100 -11.26 -13.53 10.88
C TYR A 100 -12.76 -13.81 10.98
N ARG A 101 -13.45 -13.86 9.86
CA ARG A 101 -14.89 -14.18 9.82
C ARG A 101 -15.17 -15.57 10.36
N ARG A 102 -14.37 -16.57 9.98
CA ARG A 102 -14.51 -17.94 10.48
C ARG A 102 -14.33 -18.01 11.99
N LEU A 103 -13.28 -17.36 12.49
CA LEU A 103 -13.04 -17.32 13.93
C LEU A 103 -14.19 -16.64 14.66
N HIS A 104 -14.73 -15.57 14.11
CA HIS A 104 -15.86 -14.86 14.69
C HIS A 104 -17.11 -15.75 14.72
N LEU A 105 -17.37 -16.48 13.66
CA LEU A 105 -18.52 -17.38 13.56
C LEU A 105 -18.38 -18.64 14.43
N GLN A 106 -17.17 -18.99 14.82
CA GLN A 106 -16.88 -20.16 15.65
C GLN A 106 -16.85 -19.87 17.14
N LEU A 107 -17.12 -18.63 17.54
CA LEU A 107 -17.18 -18.28 18.95
C LEU A 107 -18.34 -19.03 19.64
N PRO A 108 -18.18 -19.39 20.93
CA PRO A 108 -19.26 -20.09 21.64
C PRO A 108 -20.57 -19.32 21.59
N GLY A 109 -21.66 -20.06 21.30
CA GLY A 109 -22.97 -19.47 21.18
C GLY A 109 -23.32 -18.91 19.82
N MET A 110 -22.41 -18.97 18.85
CA MET A 110 -22.67 -18.51 17.49
C MET A 110 -22.84 -19.69 16.55
N PRO A 111 -23.74 -19.60 15.55
CA PRO A 111 -23.87 -20.65 14.56
C PRO A 111 -22.62 -20.82 13.74
N PRO A 112 -22.25 -22.00 13.33
CA PRO A 112 -21.09 -22.24 12.51
C PRO A 112 -21.19 -21.63 11.11
#